data_9013d0cf62f33613293f76754320f9cd
#
_entry.id   9013d0cf62f33613293f76754320f9cd
#
_cell.length_a   1.000
_cell.length_b   1.000
_cell.length_c   1.000
_cell.angle_alpha   90.00
_cell.angle_beta   90.00
_cell.angle_gamma   90.00
#
_symmetry.space_group_name_H-M   'P 1'
#
loop_
_entity.id
_entity.type
_entity.pdbx_description
1 polymer ?
#
loop_
_entity_poly.entity_id
_entity_poly.type
_entity_poly.pdbx_seq_one_letter_code
_entity_poly.pdbx_strand_id
1 'polypeptide(L)'
;VYVLTFLHAVLQERRKYGAVGGNIPYQWMTSDLIFAQLNLQLMLNEQPQTPFEALNVIISDVIYGGRVTDKQDVRLTRAILGLYLNGSAVDDDAYSYCPQISQHYNYGVPPEGPIDDYVAKISTFPLIDRPEIFGLHQNADISCQTKETNAMLEVIISLQPRTGGGGGGETSDELGAE
;
A
#
# COMPACT_ATOMS: atom_id res chain seq x y z
N VAL A 1 17.13 -8.29 -0.18
CA VAL A 1 16.75 -6.88 0.03
C VAL A 1 15.56 -6.49 -0.85
N TYR A 2 15.63 -6.73 -2.17
CA TYR A 2 14.55 -6.38 -3.12
C TYR A 2 13.17 -6.85 -2.66
N VAL A 3 13.04 -8.12 -2.25
CA VAL A 3 11.79 -8.71 -1.74
C VAL A 3 11.20 -7.90 -0.58
N LEU A 4 12.03 -7.50 0.38
CA LEU A 4 11.58 -6.70 1.53
C LEU A 4 11.15 -5.29 1.12
N THR A 5 11.86 -4.68 0.18
CA THR A 5 11.50 -3.36 -0.34
C THR A 5 10.16 -3.41 -1.09
N PHE A 6 9.97 -4.45 -1.91
CA PHE A 6 8.72 -4.68 -2.62
C PHE A 6 7.55 -4.93 -1.64
N LEU A 7 7.76 -5.79 -0.64
CA LEU A 7 6.79 -6.03 0.43
C LEU A 7 6.39 -4.73 1.14
N HIS A 8 7.38 -3.91 1.50
CA HIS A 8 7.13 -2.63 2.18
C HIS A 8 6.27 -1.70 1.32
N ALA A 9 6.56 -1.61 0.02
CA ALA A 9 5.75 -0.85 -0.93
C ALA A 9 4.31 -1.39 -1.01
N VAL A 10 4.14 -2.71 -1.09
CA VAL A 10 2.81 -3.35 -1.09
C VAL A 10 2.01 -2.99 0.16
N LEU A 11 2.62 -3.08 1.34
CA LEU A 11 1.94 -2.73 2.60
C LEU A 11 1.56 -1.25 2.66
N GLN A 12 2.38 -0.36 2.11
CA GLN A 12 2.06 1.07 2.03
C GLN A 12 0.91 1.34 1.06
N GLU A 13 0.93 0.73 -0.12
CA GLU A 13 -0.09 0.94 -1.15
C GLU A 13 -1.45 0.37 -0.78
N ARG A 14 -1.51 -0.75 -0.04
CA ARG A 14 -2.78 -1.32 0.42
C ARG A 14 -3.65 -0.34 1.21
N ARG A 15 -3.07 0.68 1.84
CA ARG A 15 -3.82 1.72 2.56
C ARG A 15 -4.78 2.51 1.67
N LYS A 16 -4.49 2.65 0.39
CA LYS A 16 -5.34 3.35 -0.58
C LYS A 16 -6.72 2.70 -0.68
N TYR A 17 -6.77 1.38 -0.50
CA TYR A 17 -8.00 0.59 -0.62
C TYR A 17 -8.87 0.58 0.64
N GLY A 18 -8.50 1.33 1.68
CA GLY A 18 -9.28 1.42 2.93
C GLY A 18 -9.46 0.06 3.59
N ALA A 19 -10.68 -0.25 4.05
CA ALA A 19 -10.99 -1.48 4.77
C ALA A 19 -10.76 -2.77 3.94
N VAL A 20 -10.75 -2.68 2.62
CA VAL A 20 -10.40 -3.81 1.74
C VAL A 20 -8.91 -4.10 1.80
N GLY A 21 -8.08 -3.07 1.97
CA GLY A 21 -6.63 -3.19 2.09
C GLY A 21 -6.15 -3.59 3.49
N GLY A 22 -6.91 -3.23 4.52
CA GLY A 22 -6.68 -3.51 5.94
C GLY A 22 -7.73 -2.80 6.78
N ASN A 23 -8.14 -3.39 7.92
CA ASN A 23 -9.18 -2.81 8.78
C ASN A 23 -8.75 -1.44 9.33
N ILE A 24 -7.46 -1.29 9.61
CA ILE A 24 -6.86 -0.05 10.09
C ILE A 24 -5.77 0.41 9.11
N PRO A 25 -5.75 1.69 8.71
CA PRO A 25 -4.72 2.23 7.83
C PRO A 25 -3.41 2.49 8.60
N TYR A 26 -2.65 1.43 8.87
CA TYR A 26 -1.36 1.54 9.57
C TYR A 26 -0.36 2.36 8.77
N GLN A 27 0.46 3.13 9.47
CA GLN A 27 1.56 3.88 8.86
C GLN A 27 2.85 3.06 8.98
N TRP A 28 3.27 2.51 7.86
CA TRP A 28 4.53 1.80 7.73
C TRP A 28 5.65 2.81 7.44
N MET A 29 6.69 2.81 8.25
CA MET A 29 7.80 3.76 8.14
C MET A 29 9.02 3.10 7.51
N THR A 30 9.89 3.91 6.93
CA THR A 30 11.20 3.45 6.43
C THR A 30 12.03 2.75 7.51
N SER A 31 11.87 3.13 8.78
CA SER A 31 12.51 2.44 9.91
C SER A 31 12.11 0.96 10.00
N ASP A 32 10.85 0.62 9.70
CA ASP A 32 10.38 -0.76 9.73
C ASP A 32 11.09 -1.60 8.66
N LEU A 33 11.28 -1.02 7.46
CA LEU A 33 12.06 -1.64 6.39
C LEU A 33 13.54 -1.81 6.79
N ILE A 34 14.15 -0.79 7.37
CA ILE A 34 15.57 -0.85 7.80
C ILE A 34 15.74 -1.95 8.86
N PHE A 35 14.86 -2.04 9.86
CA PHE A 35 14.92 -3.10 10.86
C PHE A 35 14.72 -4.50 10.25
N ALA A 36 13.81 -4.64 9.28
CA ALA A 36 13.62 -5.90 8.56
C ALA A 36 14.89 -6.30 7.78
N GLN A 37 15.54 -5.34 7.11
CA GLN A 37 16.80 -5.57 6.40
C GLN A 37 17.95 -5.96 7.32
N LEU A 38 18.09 -5.30 8.48
CA LEU A 38 19.12 -5.63 9.47
C LEU A 38 18.94 -7.03 10.04
N ASN A 39 17.70 -7.42 10.35
CA ASN A 39 17.41 -8.77 10.82
C ASN A 39 17.66 -9.83 9.73
N LEU A 40 17.29 -9.54 8.48
CA LEU A 40 17.62 -10.42 7.36
C LEU A 40 19.14 -10.59 7.23
N GLN A 41 19.89 -9.51 7.26
CA GLN A 41 21.36 -9.55 7.17
C GLN A 41 21.99 -10.34 8.32
N LEU A 42 21.51 -10.12 9.54
CA LEU A 42 22.01 -10.86 10.72
C LEU A 42 21.78 -12.35 10.54
N MET A 43 20.58 -12.78 10.16
CA MET A 43 20.25 -14.19 9.99
C MET A 43 21.00 -14.85 8.84
N LEU A 44 21.21 -14.13 7.73
CA LEU A 44 22.02 -14.63 6.61
C LEU A 44 23.50 -14.81 6.99
N ASN A 45 24.02 -14.00 7.91
CA ASN A 45 25.40 -14.12 8.38
C ASN A 45 25.58 -15.29 9.39
N GLU A 46 24.54 -15.60 10.16
CA GLU A 46 24.62 -16.60 11.24
C GLU A 46 24.17 -18.00 10.80
N GLN A 47 23.36 -18.12 9.76
CA GLN A 47 22.74 -19.35 9.33
C GLN A 47 23.25 -19.78 7.95
N PRO A 48 23.58 -21.06 7.75
CA PRO A 48 24.04 -21.58 6.46
C PRO A 48 22.93 -21.62 5.40
N GLN A 49 21.67 -21.61 5.85
CA GLN A 49 20.48 -21.56 5.01
C GLN A 49 19.56 -20.46 5.51
N THR A 50 18.87 -19.80 4.59
CA THR A 50 17.94 -18.72 4.93
C THR A 50 16.77 -19.26 5.76
N PRO A 51 16.61 -18.87 7.03
CA PRO A 51 15.55 -19.37 7.90
C PRO A 51 14.24 -18.60 7.64
N PHE A 52 13.58 -18.88 6.54
CA PHE A 52 12.37 -18.14 6.11
C PHE A 52 11.25 -18.12 7.15
N GLU A 53 11.04 -19.23 7.88
CA GLU A 53 10.01 -19.29 8.94
C GLU A 53 10.31 -18.31 10.07
N ALA A 54 11.55 -18.29 10.56
CA ALA A 54 11.96 -17.39 11.63
C ALA A 54 11.92 -15.92 11.16
N LEU A 55 12.39 -15.65 9.93
CA LEU A 55 12.31 -14.32 9.32
C LEU A 55 10.86 -13.86 9.20
N ASN A 56 9.97 -14.72 8.76
CA ASN A 56 8.55 -14.39 8.64
C ASN A 56 7.96 -13.99 9.99
N VAL A 57 8.25 -14.73 11.07
CA VAL A 57 7.76 -14.40 12.41
C VAL A 57 8.33 -13.05 12.89
N ILE A 58 9.64 -12.85 12.77
CA ILE A 58 10.29 -11.62 13.23
C ILE A 58 9.75 -10.41 12.46
N ILE A 59 9.67 -10.51 11.14
CA ILE A 59 9.25 -9.40 10.31
C ILE A 59 7.75 -9.14 10.47
N SER A 60 6.89 -10.18 10.42
CA SER A 60 5.44 -9.99 10.49
C SER A 60 4.94 -9.64 11.87
N ASP A 61 5.47 -10.23 12.92
CA ASP A 61 4.89 -10.13 14.25
C ASP A 61 5.58 -9.09 15.12
N VAL A 62 6.90 -8.93 14.94
CA VAL A 62 7.67 -8.01 15.78
C VAL A 62 7.86 -6.67 15.09
N ILE A 63 8.36 -6.67 13.85
CA ILE A 63 8.73 -5.41 13.18
C ILE A 63 7.49 -4.70 12.65
N TYR A 64 6.76 -5.32 11.73
CA TYR A 64 5.53 -4.74 11.19
C TYR A 64 4.35 -4.95 12.15
N GLY A 65 4.22 -6.14 12.72
CA GLY A 65 3.13 -6.52 13.60
C GLY A 65 3.12 -5.78 14.94
N GLY A 66 4.25 -5.26 15.40
CA GLY A 66 4.32 -4.45 16.62
C GLY A 66 3.42 -3.20 16.59
N ARG A 67 3.02 -2.74 15.39
CA ARG A 67 2.06 -1.63 15.20
C ARG A 67 0.64 -2.08 14.94
N VAL A 68 0.44 -3.37 14.63
CA VAL A 68 -0.85 -3.90 14.22
C VAL A 68 -1.66 -4.26 15.46
N THR A 69 -2.77 -3.57 15.68
CA THR A 69 -3.63 -3.76 16.85
C THR A 69 -4.85 -4.64 16.55
N ASP A 70 -5.27 -4.72 15.29
CA ASP A 70 -6.38 -5.57 14.89
C ASP A 70 -5.92 -7.01 14.60
N LYS A 71 -6.64 -8.01 15.17
CA LYS A 71 -6.29 -9.42 15.04
C LYS A 71 -6.39 -9.96 13.60
N GLN A 72 -7.31 -9.44 12.82
CA GLN A 72 -7.46 -9.85 11.42
C GLN A 72 -6.31 -9.30 10.58
N ASP A 73 -5.90 -8.04 10.86
CA ASP A 73 -4.78 -7.41 10.18
C ASP A 73 -3.44 -8.07 10.52
N VAL A 74 -3.27 -8.61 11.74
CA VAL A 74 -2.10 -9.45 12.08
C VAL A 74 -2.03 -10.68 11.17
N ARG A 75 -3.16 -11.38 11.00
CA ARG A 75 -3.22 -12.55 10.12
C ARG A 75 -2.98 -12.18 8.66
N LEU A 76 -3.54 -11.04 8.24
CA LEU A 76 -3.34 -10.50 6.90
C LEU A 76 -1.87 -10.19 6.64
N THR A 77 -1.20 -9.50 7.56
CA THR A 77 0.22 -9.14 7.44
C THR A 77 1.10 -10.38 7.33
N ARG A 78 0.84 -11.41 8.14
CA ARG A 78 1.53 -12.71 8.03
C ARG A 78 1.31 -13.38 6.68
N ALA A 79 0.07 -13.40 6.19
CA ALA A 79 -0.26 -14.02 4.92
C ALA A 79 0.42 -13.30 3.75
N ILE A 80 0.41 -11.96 3.76
CA ILE A 80 1.11 -11.16 2.76
C ILE A 80 2.61 -11.43 2.82
N LEU A 81 3.22 -11.40 4.00
CA LEU A 81 4.65 -11.65 4.13
C LEU A 81 5.05 -13.04 3.60
N GLY A 82 4.30 -14.08 3.97
CA GLY A 82 4.56 -15.44 3.49
C GLY A 82 4.44 -15.59 1.97
N LEU A 83 3.62 -14.76 1.32
CA LEU A 83 3.52 -14.72 -0.15
C LEU A 83 4.78 -14.15 -0.80
N TYR A 84 5.37 -13.12 -0.21
CA TYR A 84 6.51 -12.42 -0.80
C TYR A 84 7.86 -12.95 -0.30
N LEU A 85 7.98 -13.33 0.96
CA LEU A 85 9.23 -13.79 1.58
C LEU A 85 9.21 -15.30 1.79
N ASN A 86 9.50 -16.03 0.74
CA ASN A 86 9.62 -17.50 0.77
C ASN A 86 10.77 -17.98 -0.13
N GLY A 87 11.18 -19.25 0.03
CA GLY A 87 12.26 -19.81 -0.75
C GLY A 87 12.03 -19.78 -2.24
N SER A 88 10.82 -20.10 -2.70
CA SER A 88 10.49 -20.09 -4.13
C SER A 88 10.62 -18.70 -4.74
N ALA A 89 10.32 -17.64 -4.00
CA ALA A 89 10.45 -16.27 -4.49
C ALA A 89 11.92 -15.83 -4.68
N VAL A 90 12.87 -16.54 -4.06
CA VAL A 90 14.30 -16.21 -4.14
C VAL A 90 15.05 -17.18 -5.07
N ASP A 91 14.65 -18.44 -5.07
CA ASP A 91 15.39 -19.51 -5.75
C ASP A 91 14.85 -19.81 -7.16
N ASP A 92 13.62 -19.37 -7.49
CA ASP A 92 12.98 -19.66 -8.76
C ASP A 92 12.87 -18.36 -9.61
N ASP A 93 13.68 -18.27 -10.64
CA ASP A 93 13.68 -17.14 -11.59
C ASP A 93 12.34 -16.96 -12.33
N ALA A 94 11.54 -18.01 -12.41
CA ALA A 94 10.21 -17.96 -13.01
C ALA A 94 9.11 -17.53 -12.03
N TYR A 95 9.45 -17.39 -10.74
CA TYR A 95 8.48 -17.00 -9.72
C TYR A 95 7.94 -15.58 -9.96
N SER A 96 6.63 -15.46 -9.96
CA SER A 96 5.95 -14.16 -10.04
C SER A 96 5.05 -13.97 -8.83
N TYR A 97 5.13 -12.81 -8.18
CA TYR A 97 4.26 -12.45 -7.07
C TYR A 97 2.78 -12.36 -7.46
N CYS A 98 2.51 -12.12 -8.74
CA CYS A 98 1.16 -12.03 -9.27
C CYS A 98 1.04 -12.73 -10.63
N PRO A 99 0.91 -14.07 -10.65
CA PRO A 99 0.83 -14.82 -11.89
C PRO A 99 -0.40 -14.46 -12.76
N GLN A 100 -1.47 -13.90 -12.17
CA GLN A 100 -2.68 -13.50 -12.88
C GLN A 100 -2.44 -12.36 -13.88
N ILE A 101 -1.47 -11.49 -13.61
CA ILE A 101 -1.13 -10.35 -14.48
C ILE A 101 0.26 -10.44 -15.07
N SER A 102 0.98 -11.54 -14.81
CA SER A 102 2.37 -11.75 -15.27
C SER A 102 2.53 -11.77 -16.80
N GLN A 103 1.45 -11.93 -17.55
CA GLN A 103 1.47 -11.84 -19.02
C GLN A 103 1.90 -10.44 -19.53
N HIS A 104 1.71 -9.41 -18.72
CA HIS A 104 2.01 -8.02 -19.06
C HIS A 104 3.23 -7.50 -18.31
N TYR A 105 3.37 -7.87 -17.03
CA TYR A 105 4.42 -7.38 -16.15
C TYR A 105 4.94 -8.52 -15.27
N ASN A 106 6.25 -8.75 -15.31
CA ASN A 106 6.86 -9.74 -14.43
C ASN A 106 7.26 -9.09 -13.10
N TYR A 107 6.42 -9.28 -12.09
CA TYR A 107 6.67 -8.84 -10.72
C TYR A 107 7.46 -9.90 -9.91
N GLY A 108 8.48 -10.45 -10.50
CA GLY A 108 9.42 -11.35 -9.82
C GLY A 108 10.67 -10.63 -9.33
N VAL A 109 11.52 -11.36 -8.62
CA VAL A 109 12.84 -10.88 -8.24
C VAL A 109 13.71 -10.76 -9.49
N PRO A 110 14.30 -9.61 -9.79
CA PRO A 110 15.26 -9.52 -10.89
C PRO A 110 16.52 -10.31 -10.56
N PRO A 111 17.25 -10.79 -11.59
CA PRO A 111 18.54 -11.44 -11.41
C PRO A 111 19.51 -10.50 -10.68
N GLU A 112 20.49 -11.09 -9.99
CA GLU A 112 21.51 -10.32 -9.28
C GLU A 112 22.31 -9.46 -10.25
N GLY A 113 22.45 -8.17 -9.95
CA GLY A 113 23.10 -7.21 -10.81
C GLY A 113 23.33 -5.84 -10.15
N PRO A 114 23.88 -4.88 -10.88
CA PRO A 114 24.03 -3.52 -10.40
C PRO A 114 22.67 -2.85 -10.13
N ILE A 115 22.69 -1.81 -9.32
CA ILE A 115 21.46 -1.09 -8.91
C ILE A 115 20.70 -0.52 -10.11
N ASP A 116 21.41 -0.15 -11.18
CA ASP A 116 20.82 0.42 -12.40
C ASP A 116 19.89 -0.58 -13.10
N ASP A 117 20.17 -1.89 -13.04
CA ASP A 117 19.33 -2.93 -13.61
C ASP A 117 18.00 -3.05 -12.84
N TYR A 118 18.05 -2.91 -11.51
CA TYR A 118 16.83 -2.86 -10.67
C TYR A 118 16.00 -1.62 -10.96
N VAL A 119 16.63 -0.46 -11.13
CA VAL A 119 15.96 0.79 -11.50
C VAL A 119 15.32 0.67 -12.89
N ALA A 120 16.05 0.12 -13.86
CA ALA A 120 15.53 -0.13 -15.20
C ALA A 120 14.33 -1.08 -15.16
N LYS A 121 14.40 -2.16 -14.38
CA LYS A 121 13.29 -3.11 -14.18
C LYS A 121 12.06 -2.42 -13.58
N ILE A 122 12.23 -1.65 -12.52
CA ILE A 122 11.14 -0.93 -11.86
C ILE A 122 10.49 0.08 -12.83
N SER A 123 11.29 0.73 -13.67
CA SER A 123 10.80 1.68 -14.67
C SER A 123 9.93 1.04 -15.76
N THR A 124 9.96 -0.28 -15.89
CA THR A 124 9.05 -1.03 -16.81
C THR A 124 7.67 -1.25 -16.23
N PHE A 125 7.49 -1.06 -14.93
CA PHE A 125 6.20 -1.26 -14.28
C PHE A 125 5.23 -0.13 -14.62
N PRO A 126 3.91 -0.38 -14.60
CA PRO A 126 2.92 0.65 -14.86
C PRO A 126 2.95 1.72 -13.77
N LEU A 127 2.54 2.94 -14.10
CA LEU A 127 2.39 4.02 -13.11
C LEU A 127 1.24 3.77 -12.13
N ILE A 128 0.25 3.00 -12.56
CA ILE A 128 -0.90 2.61 -11.74
C ILE A 128 -0.93 1.10 -11.71
N ASP A 129 -0.66 0.56 -10.54
CA ASP A 129 -0.66 -0.88 -10.31
C ASP A 129 -2.08 -1.42 -10.13
N ARG A 130 -2.27 -2.67 -10.55
CA ARG A 130 -3.55 -3.36 -10.36
C ARG A 130 -3.67 -3.90 -8.95
N PRO A 131 -4.91 -3.98 -8.40
CA PRO A 131 -5.16 -4.49 -7.04
C PRO A 131 -4.62 -5.89 -6.79
N GLU A 132 -4.54 -6.73 -7.84
CA GLU A 132 -4.07 -8.10 -7.73
C GLU A 132 -2.63 -8.20 -7.27
N ILE A 133 -1.77 -7.20 -7.58
CA ILE A 133 -0.40 -7.12 -7.07
C ILE A 133 -0.38 -7.07 -5.54
N PHE A 134 -1.35 -6.40 -4.97
CA PHE A 134 -1.49 -6.23 -3.53
C PHE A 134 -2.25 -7.38 -2.87
N GLY A 135 -2.53 -8.47 -3.61
CA GLY A 135 -3.34 -9.59 -3.14
C GLY A 135 -4.81 -9.21 -2.93
N LEU A 136 -5.33 -8.26 -3.70
CA LEU A 136 -6.71 -7.82 -3.68
C LEU A 136 -7.45 -8.28 -4.94
N HIS A 137 -8.78 -8.38 -4.85
CA HIS A 137 -9.60 -8.64 -6.01
C HIS A 137 -9.67 -7.39 -6.90
N GLN A 138 -9.77 -7.57 -8.23
CA GLN A 138 -9.85 -6.47 -9.20
C GLN A 138 -10.95 -5.43 -8.88
N ASN A 139 -12.05 -5.84 -8.26
CA ASN A 139 -13.12 -4.92 -7.85
C ASN A 139 -12.70 -3.93 -6.77
N ALA A 140 -11.54 -4.11 -6.11
CA ALA A 140 -11.03 -3.17 -5.15
C ALA A 140 -10.74 -1.78 -5.77
N ASP A 141 -10.40 -1.74 -7.06
CA ASP A 141 -10.21 -0.50 -7.80
C ASP A 141 -11.48 0.34 -7.86
N ILE A 142 -12.64 -0.28 -8.05
CA ILE A 142 -13.92 0.42 -8.11
C ILE A 142 -14.16 1.21 -6.81
N SER A 143 -13.92 0.55 -5.67
CA SER A 143 -14.07 1.18 -4.36
C SER A 143 -13.06 2.32 -4.15
N CYS A 144 -11.81 2.13 -4.60
CA CYS A 144 -10.76 3.13 -4.50
C CYS A 144 -11.10 4.35 -5.35
N GLN A 145 -11.41 4.15 -6.63
CA GLN A 145 -11.75 5.22 -7.58
C GLN A 145 -13.02 5.99 -7.16
N THR A 146 -14.03 5.30 -6.66
CA THR A 146 -15.25 5.93 -6.14
C THR A 146 -14.91 6.85 -4.97
N LYS A 147 -14.07 6.39 -4.05
CA LYS A 147 -13.63 7.17 -2.90
C LYS A 147 -12.82 8.39 -3.28
N GLU A 148 -11.87 8.24 -4.21
CA GLU A 148 -11.07 9.35 -4.74
C GLU A 148 -11.95 10.37 -5.47
N THR A 149 -12.87 9.92 -6.32
CA THR A 149 -13.80 10.77 -7.03
C THR A 149 -14.67 11.59 -6.07
N ASN A 150 -15.23 10.94 -5.04
CA ASN A 150 -16.03 11.64 -4.03
C ASN A 150 -15.21 12.68 -3.27
N ALA A 151 -13.98 12.35 -2.88
CA ALA A 151 -13.08 13.31 -2.23
C ALA A 151 -12.77 14.52 -3.13
N MET A 152 -12.52 14.29 -4.43
CA MET A 152 -12.33 15.39 -5.39
C MET A 152 -13.60 16.26 -5.53
N LEU A 153 -14.77 15.64 -5.61
CA LEU A 153 -16.03 16.37 -5.67
C LEU A 153 -16.27 17.22 -4.42
N GLU A 154 -15.99 16.69 -3.24
CA GLU A 154 -16.09 17.45 -1.98
C GLU A 154 -15.16 18.68 -1.98
N VAL A 155 -13.92 18.52 -2.47
CA VAL A 155 -12.99 19.65 -2.62
C VAL A 155 -13.54 20.69 -3.59
N ILE A 156 -14.03 20.28 -4.76
CA ILE A 156 -14.61 21.20 -5.75
C ILE A 156 -15.81 21.96 -5.17
N ILE A 157 -16.70 21.26 -4.46
CA ILE A 157 -17.86 21.88 -3.80
C ILE A 157 -17.41 22.88 -2.73
N SER A 158 -16.38 22.55 -1.97
CA SER A 158 -15.86 23.45 -0.92
C SER A 158 -15.21 24.72 -1.46
N LEU A 159 -14.68 24.66 -2.69
CA LEU A 159 -14.06 25.79 -3.39
C LEU A 159 -15.07 26.70 -4.11
N GLN A 160 -16.32 26.25 -4.27
CA GLN A 160 -17.35 27.11 -4.86
C GLN A 160 -17.57 28.35 -3.97
N PRO A 161 -17.56 29.56 -4.54
CA PRO A 161 -17.92 30.76 -3.78
C PRO A 161 -19.34 30.57 -3.23
N ARG A 162 -19.50 30.73 -1.92
CA ARG A 162 -20.84 30.83 -1.34
C ARG A 162 -21.51 32.02 -1.97
N THR A 163 -22.39 31.80 -2.94
CA THR A 163 -23.29 32.83 -3.44
C THR A 163 -24.10 33.24 -2.23
N GLY A 164 -23.79 34.43 -1.73
CA GLY A 164 -24.48 35.00 -0.58
C GLY A 164 -25.97 34.96 -0.83
N GLY A 165 -26.70 34.35 0.06
CA GLY A 165 -28.15 34.47 0.11
C GLY A 165 -28.47 35.92 0.11
N GLY A 166 -29.16 36.33 -0.94
CA GLY A 166 -29.50 37.71 -1.24
C GLY A 166 -30.19 38.36 -0.08
N GLY A 167 -29.80 39.58 0.17
CA GLY A 167 -30.42 40.45 1.13
C GLY A 167 -31.91 40.49 0.96
N GLY A 168 -32.62 40.10 2.00
CA GLY A 168 -33.99 40.55 2.22
C GLY A 168 -33.92 42.05 2.45
N GLY A 169 -34.36 42.82 1.45
CA GLY A 169 -34.57 44.25 1.63
C GLY A 169 -35.67 44.45 2.66
N GLU A 170 -35.32 45.00 3.80
CA GLU A 170 -36.27 45.66 4.67
C GLU A 170 -36.69 46.94 3.95
N THR A 171 -37.89 46.91 3.38
CA THR A 171 -38.62 48.12 3.01
C THR A 171 -39.14 48.72 4.31
N SER A 172 -38.47 49.74 4.77
CA SER A 172 -38.99 50.65 5.78
C SER A 172 -40.09 51.52 5.11
N ASP A 173 -41.30 51.10 5.28
CA ASP A 173 -42.48 52.01 5.13
C ASP A 173 -42.82 52.54 6.51
N GLU A 174 -42.17 53.63 6.89
CA GLU A 174 -42.71 54.61 7.81
C GLU A 174 -42.88 55.92 7.08
N LEU A 175 -44.06 56.14 6.65
CA LEU A 175 -44.54 57.48 6.30
C LEU A 175 -45.97 57.64 6.80
N GLY A 176 -46.12 58.46 7.81
CA GLY A 176 -47.18 59.37 7.78
C GLY A 176 -48.24 59.30 8.85
N ALA A 177 -48.34 60.39 9.48
CA ALA A 177 -49.54 61.08 9.88
C ALA A 177 -49.87 61.21 11.36
N GLU A 178 -49.75 62.44 11.71
CA GLU A 178 -50.46 63.21 12.75
C GLU A 178 -50.31 62.89 14.21
#